data_8f7e5bdbca808d9cf8ccd2ce667230e0
#
_entry.id   8f7e5bdbca808d9cf8ccd2ce667230e0
#
_cell.length_a   1.000
_cell.length_b   1.000
_cell.length_c   1.000
_cell.angle_alpha   90.00
_cell.angle_beta   90.00
_cell.angle_gamma   90.00
#
_symmetry.space_group_name_H-M   'P 1'
#
loop_
_entity.id
_entity.type
_entity.pdbx_description
1 polymer ?
#
loop_
_entity_poly.entity_id
_entity_poly.type
_entity_poly.pdbx_seq_one_letter_code
_entity_poly.pdbx_strand_id
1 'polypeptide(L)'
;MFVSMNWIQEYVDLSGENIESLIKRFTLSTAEVEDIIYKGKEVQGVIIAEIKSVENHPNSKKLHLLKVDTGSGIVDCVCGAPNVEVGQRVAFAPVGSHVVGMEITEATVAGY
;
A
#
# COMPACT_ATOMS: atom_id res chain seq x y z
N MET A 1 -12.96 -24.56 0.32
CA MET A 1 -13.75 -23.50 0.99
C MET A 1 -12.78 -22.44 1.49
N PHE A 2 -13.07 -21.17 1.26
CA PHE A 2 -12.25 -20.07 1.78
C PHE A 2 -12.95 -19.42 2.97
N VAL A 3 -12.16 -19.09 3.99
CA VAL A 3 -12.62 -18.38 5.19
C VAL A 3 -11.75 -17.15 5.39
N SER A 4 -12.36 -15.98 5.56
CA SER A 4 -11.65 -14.74 5.83
C SER A 4 -11.51 -14.51 7.33
N MET A 5 -10.28 -14.40 7.83
CA MET A 5 -10.02 -14.09 9.24
C MET A 5 -10.52 -12.69 9.61
N ASN A 6 -10.38 -11.70 8.72
CA ASN A 6 -10.92 -10.36 8.95
C ASN A 6 -12.44 -10.37 9.10
N TRP A 7 -13.13 -11.20 8.34
CA TRP A 7 -14.57 -11.34 8.46
C TRP A 7 -14.99 -12.05 9.75
N ILE A 8 -14.26 -13.10 10.16
CA ILE A 8 -14.51 -13.78 11.43
C ILE A 8 -14.37 -12.82 12.62
N GLN A 9 -13.40 -11.90 12.59
CA GLN A 9 -13.18 -10.92 13.65
C GLN A 9 -14.39 -9.97 13.89
N GLU A 10 -15.28 -9.83 12.94
CA GLU A 10 -16.54 -9.09 13.15
C GLU A 10 -17.50 -9.80 14.11
N TYR A 11 -17.34 -11.09 14.32
CA TYR A 11 -18.20 -11.92 15.17
C TYR A 11 -17.51 -12.44 16.42
N VAL A 12 -16.19 -12.58 16.38
CA VAL A 12 -15.38 -13.13 17.47
C VAL A 12 -14.14 -12.28 17.66
N ASP A 13 -13.88 -11.81 18.88
CA ASP A 13 -12.68 -11.06 19.18
C ASP A 13 -11.42 -11.96 19.11
N LEU A 14 -10.58 -11.70 18.12
CA LEU A 14 -9.30 -12.37 17.90
C LEU A 14 -8.09 -11.47 18.19
N SER A 15 -8.27 -10.30 18.80
CA SER A 15 -7.23 -9.29 19.00
C SER A 15 -6.05 -9.77 19.87
N GLY A 16 -6.28 -10.75 20.74
CA GLY A 16 -5.24 -11.37 21.57
C GLY A 16 -4.63 -12.64 21.00
N GLU A 17 -5.05 -13.09 19.83
CA GLU A 17 -4.63 -14.37 19.25
C GLU A 17 -3.52 -14.20 18.21
N ASN A 18 -2.54 -15.11 18.27
CA ASN A 18 -1.61 -15.28 17.17
C ASN A 18 -2.26 -16.15 16.09
N ILE A 19 -2.42 -15.61 14.88
CA ILE A 19 -3.16 -16.25 13.77
C ILE A 19 -2.56 -17.61 13.39
N GLU A 20 -1.24 -17.74 13.34
CA GLU A 20 -0.57 -19.00 13.00
C GLU A 20 -0.83 -20.08 14.05
N SER A 21 -0.76 -19.72 15.34
CA SER A 21 -1.10 -20.61 16.44
C SER A 21 -2.57 -21.02 16.42
N LEU A 22 -3.46 -20.09 16.13
CA LEU A 22 -4.89 -20.34 16.01
C LEU A 22 -5.20 -21.33 14.88
N ILE A 23 -4.62 -21.13 13.70
CA ILE A 23 -4.78 -22.02 12.56
C ILE A 23 -4.24 -23.43 12.86
N LYS A 24 -3.08 -23.52 13.53
CA LYS A 24 -2.52 -24.81 13.95
C LYS A 24 -3.46 -25.55 14.93
N ARG A 25 -4.01 -24.86 15.92
CA ARG A 25 -4.99 -25.43 16.86
C ARG A 25 -6.25 -25.88 16.14
N PHE A 26 -6.75 -25.06 15.21
CA PHE A 26 -7.93 -25.39 14.41
C PHE A 26 -7.69 -26.64 13.55
N THR A 27 -6.56 -26.75 12.88
CA THR A 27 -6.17 -27.92 12.08
C THR A 27 -6.13 -29.19 12.92
N LEU A 28 -5.59 -29.11 14.13
CA LEU A 28 -5.46 -30.27 15.03
C LEU A 28 -6.77 -30.70 15.70
N SER A 29 -7.71 -29.80 15.87
CA SER A 29 -8.92 -30.03 16.66
C SER A 29 -10.22 -30.12 15.83
N THR A 30 -10.26 -29.54 14.64
CA THR A 30 -11.52 -29.37 13.90
C THR A 30 -11.42 -29.83 12.45
N ALA A 31 -10.64 -29.14 11.60
CA ALA A 31 -10.49 -29.45 10.20
C ALA A 31 -9.12 -28.97 9.68
N GLU A 32 -8.58 -29.69 8.71
CA GLU A 32 -7.31 -29.36 8.08
C GLU A 32 -7.40 -28.04 7.32
N VAL A 33 -6.42 -27.16 7.54
CA VAL A 33 -6.18 -25.95 6.75
C VAL A 33 -5.10 -26.28 5.73
N GLU A 34 -5.46 -26.29 4.46
CA GLU A 34 -4.56 -26.67 3.36
C GLU A 34 -3.62 -25.52 2.97
N ASP A 35 -4.07 -24.28 3.06
CA ASP A 35 -3.30 -23.11 2.66
C ASP A 35 -3.73 -21.85 3.43
N ILE A 36 -2.81 -20.88 3.54
CA ILE A 36 -3.05 -19.57 4.16
C ILE A 36 -2.62 -18.48 3.19
N ILE A 37 -3.57 -17.63 2.79
CA ILE A 37 -3.32 -16.53 1.87
C ILE A 37 -3.30 -15.20 2.64
N TYR A 38 -2.14 -14.57 2.70
CA TYR A 38 -1.99 -13.23 3.28
C TYR A 38 -2.16 -12.17 2.19
N LYS A 39 -3.32 -11.50 2.19
CA LYS A 39 -3.58 -10.38 1.26
C LYS A 39 -2.82 -9.12 1.71
N GLY A 40 -2.18 -8.46 0.76
CA GLY A 40 -1.45 -7.21 1.01
C GLY A 40 -0.09 -7.38 1.68
N LYS A 41 0.39 -8.59 1.94
CA LYS A 41 1.73 -8.84 2.51
C LYS A 41 2.86 -8.23 1.68
N GLU A 42 2.65 -8.13 0.36
CA GLU A 42 3.61 -7.56 -0.59
C GLU A 42 3.57 -6.04 -0.67
N VAL A 43 2.65 -5.41 0.04
CA VAL A 43 2.47 -3.95 0.08
C VAL A 43 2.69 -3.46 1.51
N GLN A 44 3.82 -2.81 1.75
CA GLN A 44 4.21 -2.32 3.06
C GLN A 44 4.64 -0.86 2.99
N GLY A 45 4.22 -0.06 3.97
CA GLY A 45 4.60 1.33 4.08
C GLY A 45 3.84 2.29 3.15
N VAL A 46 2.88 1.80 2.36
CA VAL A 46 2.01 2.66 1.53
C VAL A 46 1.03 3.40 2.42
N ILE A 47 0.89 4.70 2.18
CA ILE A 47 0.02 5.61 2.92
C ILE A 47 -0.99 6.29 2.00
N ILE A 48 -2.02 6.91 2.56
CA ILE A 48 -2.88 7.83 1.84
C ILE A 48 -2.26 9.23 1.91
N ALA A 49 -2.10 9.87 0.76
CA ALA A 49 -1.56 11.21 0.63
C ALA A 49 -2.44 12.07 -0.26
N GLU A 50 -2.32 13.39 -0.15
CA GLU A 50 -3.10 14.36 -0.92
C GLU A 50 -2.21 15.14 -1.89
N ILE A 51 -2.62 15.26 -3.14
CA ILE A 51 -1.93 16.06 -4.15
C ILE A 51 -2.22 17.55 -3.91
N LYS A 52 -1.19 18.34 -3.60
CA LYS A 52 -1.30 19.78 -3.35
C LYS A 52 -1.01 20.63 -4.58
N SER A 53 -0.15 20.18 -5.49
CA SER A 53 0.08 20.85 -6.77
C SER A 53 0.40 19.84 -7.87
N VAL A 54 0.04 20.23 -9.09
CA VAL A 54 0.33 19.47 -10.31
C VAL A 54 0.92 20.47 -11.32
N GLU A 55 2.14 20.23 -11.76
CA GLU A 55 2.81 21.04 -12.78
C GLU A 55 3.28 20.18 -13.93
N ASN A 56 3.35 20.74 -15.13
CA ASN A 56 3.87 20.02 -16.27
C ASN A 56 5.39 19.87 -16.15
N HIS A 57 5.88 18.69 -16.46
CA HIS A 57 7.32 18.43 -16.45
C HIS A 57 8.00 19.17 -17.60
N PRO A 58 9.06 19.98 -17.36
CA PRO A 58 9.65 20.83 -18.41
C PRO A 58 10.27 20.03 -19.56
N ASN A 59 10.77 18.82 -19.28
CA ASN A 59 11.46 17.98 -20.25
C ASN A 59 10.59 16.86 -20.82
N SER A 60 9.29 16.80 -20.47
CA SER A 60 8.39 15.72 -20.92
C SER A 60 6.95 16.17 -21.00
N LYS A 61 6.31 15.88 -22.14
CA LYS A 61 4.88 16.16 -22.32
C LYS A 61 3.95 15.16 -21.62
N LYS A 62 4.49 14.06 -21.11
CA LYS A 62 3.72 12.96 -20.49
C LYS A 62 3.90 12.89 -18.98
N LEU A 63 4.85 13.64 -18.42
CA LEU A 63 5.15 13.62 -17.00
C LEU A 63 4.63 14.88 -16.31
N HIS A 64 4.28 14.73 -15.04
CA HIS A 64 3.86 15.81 -14.17
C HIS A 64 4.77 15.85 -12.94
N LEU A 65 5.06 17.04 -12.45
CA LEU A 65 5.69 17.29 -11.16
C LEU A 65 4.60 17.52 -10.13
N LEU A 66 4.58 16.71 -9.11
CA LEU A 66 3.57 16.75 -8.05
C LEU A 66 4.21 17.18 -6.73
N LYS A 67 3.47 17.97 -5.96
CA LYS A 67 3.72 18.14 -4.53
C LYS A 67 2.64 17.36 -3.77
N VAL A 68 3.09 16.40 -2.96
CA VAL A 68 2.23 15.46 -2.29
C VAL A 68 2.36 15.63 -0.77
N ASP A 69 1.25 15.89 -0.11
CA ASP A 69 1.17 15.98 1.35
C ASP A 69 0.96 14.58 1.93
N THR A 70 1.95 14.09 2.66
CA THR A 70 1.96 12.78 3.29
C THR A 70 1.40 12.79 4.73
N GLY A 71 0.97 13.96 5.21
CA GLY A 71 0.58 14.16 6.61
C GLY A 71 1.74 14.45 7.56
N SER A 72 2.97 14.07 7.18
CA SER A 72 4.22 14.41 7.90
C SER A 72 5.05 15.47 7.19
N GLY A 73 4.68 15.86 5.99
CA GLY A 73 5.36 16.85 5.17
C GLY A 73 4.96 16.77 3.70
N ILE A 74 5.48 17.71 2.91
CA ILE A 74 5.29 17.75 1.47
C ILE A 74 6.50 17.12 0.79
N VAL A 75 6.23 16.19 -0.13
CA VAL A 75 7.24 15.48 -0.92
C VAL A 75 7.03 15.79 -2.40
N ASP A 76 8.11 16.03 -3.11
CA ASP A 76 8.11 16.19 -4.56
C ASP A 76 8.16 14.81 -5.23
N CYS A 77 7.35 14.64 -6.28
CA CYS A 77 7.21 13.37 -6.97
C CYS A 77 7.00 13.60 -8.47
N VAL A 78 7.60 12.77 -9.31
CA VAL A 78 7.33 12.74 -10.75
C VAL A 78 6.30 11.65 -11.04
N CYS A 79 5.24 12.00 -11.76
CA CYS A 79 4.15 11.09 -12.08
C CYS A 79 3.83 11.09 -13.58
N GLY A 80 3.67 9.91 -14.16
CA GLY A 80 3.28 9.72 -15.55
C GLY A 80 1.78 9.48 -15.77
N ALA A 81 0.97 9.49 -14.73
CA ALA A 81 -0.47 9.28 -14.83
C ALA A 81 -1.17 10.53 -15.42
N PRO A 82 -2.07 10.38 -16.38
CA PRO A 82 -2.77 11.51 -16.99
C PRO A 82 -3.94 12.05 -16.16
N ASN A 83 -4.35 11.34 -15.11
CA ASN A 83 -5.54 11.62 -14.31
C ASN A 83 -5.22 12.20 -12.92
N VAL A 84 -4.08 12.88 -12.78
CA VAL A 84 -3.68 13.52 -11.52
C VAL A 84 -4.29 14.92 -11.41
N GLU A 85 -4.92 15.20 -10.27
CA GLU A 85 -5.58 16.48 -9.98
C GLU A 85 -5.24 16.96 -8.56
N VAL A 86 -5.23 18.29 -8.39
CA VAL A 86 -5.05 18.92 -7.08
C VAL A 86 -6.22 18.56 -6.15
N GLY A 87 -5.93 18.22 -4.92
CA GLY A 87 -6.90 17.79 -3.91
C GLY A 87 -7.25 16.31 -3.96
N GLN A 88 -6.74 15.57 -4.93
CA GLN A 88 -6.95 14.13 -5.04
C GLN A 88 -6.19 13.39 -3.93
N ARG A 89 -6.88 12.42 -3.30
CA ARG A 89 -6.25 11.48 -2.36
C ARG A 89 -5.83 10.24 -3.09
N VAL A 90 -4.57 9.87 -2.90
CA VAL A 90 -3.92 8.76 -3.63
C VAL A 90 -3.19 7.84 -2.67
N ALA A 91 -3.03 6.58 -3.08
CA ALA A 91 -2.08 5.69 -2.43
C ALA A 91 -0.66 6.15 -2.80
N PHE A 92 0.14 6.48 -1.83
CA PHE A 92 1.50 6.97 -1.98
C PHE A 92 2.48 5.99 -1.33
N ALA A 93 3.49 5.60 -2.08
CA ALA A 93 4.58 4.74 -1.62
C ALA A 93 5.83 5.59 -1.35
N PRO A 94 6.09 6.02 -0.12
CA PRO A 94 7.31 6.75 0.22
C PRO A 94 8.56 5.88 0.03
N VAL A 95 9.72 6.53 -0.03
CA VAL A 95 11.02 5.85 -0.07
C VAL A 95 11.13 4.89 1.12
N GLY A 96 11.60 3.67 0.87
CA GLY A 96 11.70 2.60 1.86
C GLY A 96 10.43 1.74 1.97
N SER A 97 9.33 2.07 1.28
CA SER A 97 8.18 1.19 1.20
C SER A 97 8.40 0.04 0.20
N HIS A 98 7.62 -1.04 0.38
CA HIS A 98 7.67 -2.21 -0.51
C HIS A 98 6.34 -2.34 -1.24
N VAL A 99 6.39 -2.50 -2.55
CA VAL A 99 5.22 -2.69 -3.42
C VAL A 99 5.52 -3.80 -4.42
N VAL A 100 4.75 -4.90 -4.32
CA VAL A 100 4.79 -6.03 -5.28
C VAL A 100 6.22 -6.47 -5.65
N GLY A 101 7.00 -6.85 -4.62
CA GLY A 101 8.36 -7.37 -4.82
C GLY A 101 9.43 -6.32 -5.12
N MET A 102 9.10 -5.04 -5.00
CA MET A 102 10.01 -3.94 -5.26
C MET A 102 10.08 -3.00 -4.05
N GLU A 103 11.29 -2.61 -3.66
CA GLU A 103 11.51 -1.52 -2.71
C GLU A 103 11.53 -0.17 -3.44
N ILE A 104 10.82 0.80 -2.89
CA ILE A 104 10.80 2.16 -3.43
C ILE A 104 12.05 2.90 -2.96
N THR A 105 12.84 3.34 -3.92
CA THR A 105 14.06 4.14 -3.71
C THR A 105 13.95 5.47 -4.44
N GLU A 106 14.78 6.41 -4.03
CA GLU A 106 14.91 7.67 -4.78
C GLU A 106 15.43 7.40 -6.19
N ALA A 107 14.79 8.01 -7.17
CA ALA A 107 15.18 7.92 -8.57
C ALA A 107 14.97 9.26 -9.27
N THR A 108 15.90 9.60 -10.14
CA THR A 108 15.77 10.78 -11.01
C THR A 108 15.12 10.37 -12.30
N VAL A 109 14.02 11.04 -12.65
CA VAL A 109 13.26 10.78 -13.88
C VAL A 109 13.28 12.03 -14.76
N ALA A 110 13.88 11.93 -15.94
CA ALA A 110 14.03 13.03 -16.91
C ALA A 110 14.69 14.29 -16.34
N GLY A 111 15.59 14.12 -15.34
CA GLY A 111 16.35 15.21 -14.70
C GLY A 111 15.75 15.80 -13.42
N TYR A 112 14.69 15.14 -12.89
CA TYR A 112 14.00 15.53 -11.65
C TYR A 112 13.84 14.35 -10.69
#